data_48fc733c1cca57a659392758fb4aadc2
#
_entry.id   48fc733c1cca57a659392758fb4aadc2
#
_cell.length_a   1.000
_cell.length_b   1.000
_cell.length_c   1.000
_cell.angle_alpha   90.00
_cell.angle_beta   90.00
_cell.angle_gamma   90.00
#
_symmetry.space_group_name_H-M   'P 1'
#
loop_
_entity.id
_entity.type
_entity.pdbx_description
1 polymer ?
#
loop_
_entity_poly.entity_id
_entity_poly.type
_entity_poly.pdbx_seq_one_letter_code
_entity_poly.pdbx_strand_id
1 'polypeptide(L)'
;MSDPRAFLPLSPQQFHILLALVDGQRHGYGIIRDVEARTDGAVRLGTGTLYTALARLEALALVDEPARRPAAPDDDERRKYYRLTPLGRQQLVTATSKWERFVGAMSRILAPES
;
A
#
# COMPACT_ATOMS: atom_id res chain seq x y z
N MET A 1 -3.09 1.65 25.09
CA MET A 1 -4.30 2.13 24.40
C MET A 1 -3.99 2.25 22.92
N SER A 2 -4.79 1.66 22.06
CA SER A 2 -4.55 1.71 20.65
C SER A 2 -4.90 3.09 20.08
N ASP A 3 -4.11 3.54 19.08
CA ASP A 3 -4.37 4.80 18.41
C ASP A 3 -5.64 4.63 17.57
N PRO A 4 -6.67 5.48 17.75
CA PRO A 4 -7.89 5.40 16.94
C PRO A 4 -7.63 5.46 15.44
N ARG A 5 -6.56 6.15 15.02
CA ARG A 5 -6.22 6.25 13.60
C ARG A 5 -5.81 4.91 12.99
N ALA A 6 -5.34 3.96 13.82
CA ALA A 6 -4.96 2.63 13.36
C ALA A 6 -6.15 1.83 12.86
N PHE A 7 -7.37 2.22 13.21
CA PHE A 7 -8.60 1.53 12.81
C PHE A 7 -9.31 2.20 11.64
N LEU A 8 -8.78 3.34 11.14
CA LEU A 8 -9.36 3.98 9.97
C LEU A 8 -9.19 3.10 8.74
N PRO A 9 -10.22 2.98 7.90
CA PRO A 9 -10.09 2.17 6.69
C PRO A 9 -9.06 2.78 5.75
N LEU A 10 -8.33 1.92 5.06
CA LEU A 10 -7.40 2.34 4.04
C LEU A 10 -8.17 2.78 2.80
N SER A 11 -7.76 3.90 2.20
CA SER A 11 -8.27 4.27 0.89
C SER A 11 -7.73 3.28 -0.15
N PRO A 12 -8.38 3.15 -1.32
CA PRO A 12 -7.84 2.29 -2.38
C PRO A 12 -6.40 2.63 -2.75
N GLN A 13 -6.06 3.92 -2.79
CA GLN A 13 -4.69 4.35 -3.09
C GLN A 13 -3.71 3.89 -2.03
N GLN A 14 -4.05 4.08 -0.76
CA GLN A 14 -3.21 3.63 0.35
C GLN A 14 -3.03 2.11 0.33
N PHE A 15 -4.10 1.38 0.07
CA PHE A 15 -4.07 -0.08 -0.04
C PHE A 15 -3.08 -0.51 -1.12
N HIS A 16 -3.15 0.08 -2.31
CA HIS A 16 -2.25 -0.25 -3.40
C HIS A 16 -0.80 0.10 -3.10
N ILE A 17 -0.56 1.23 -2.42
CA ILE A 17 0.79 1.63 -2.04
C ILE A 17 1.39 0.61 -1.07
N LEU A 18 0.64 0.20 -0.06
CA LEU A 18 1.11 -0.80 0.90
C LEU A 18 1.36 -2.14 0.23
N LEU A 19 0.49 -2.56 -0.70
CA LEU A 19 0.70 -3.80 -1.47
C LEU A 19 2.00 -3.75 -2.26
N ALA A 20 2.34 -2.60 -2.82
CA ALA A 20 3.57 -2.44 -3.60
C ALA A 20 4.83 -2.64 -2.76
N LEU A 21 4.72 -2.56 -1.44
CA LEU A 21 5.85 -2.68 -0.51
C LEU A 21 5.92 -4.03 0.18
N VAL A 22 5.01 -4.96 -0.13
CA VAL A 22 4.97 -6.27 0.52
C VAL A 22 6.24 -7.09 0.21
N ASP A 23 6.72 -7.01 -1.02
CA ASP A 23 7.86 -7.81 -1.46
C ASP A 23 9.22 -7.17 -1.14
N GLY A 24 9.23 -5.95 -0.64
CA GLY A 24 10.47 -5.27 -0.29
C GLY A 24 10.36 -3.76 -0.43
N GLN A 25 11.46 -3.10 -0.10
CA GLN A 25 11.51 -1.65 -0.15
C GLN A 25 11.53 -1.15 -1.59
N ARG A 26 10.93 0.02 -1.83
CA ARG A 26 10.89 0.68 -3.14
C ARG A 26 10.98 2.19 -2.97
N HIS A 27 11.53 2.86 -3.96
CA HIS A 27 11.40 4.32 -4.06
C HIS A 27 10.04 4.68 -4.67
N GLY A 28 9.67 5.96 -4.61
CA GLY A 28 8.34 6.41 -5.05
C GLY A 28 8.01 6.03 -6.47
N TYR A 29 8.94 6.23 -7.40
CA TYR A 29 8.71 5.87 -8.80
C TYR A 29 8.49 4.37 -8.97
N GLY A 30 9.22 3.56 -8.22
CA GLY A 30 9.03 2.11 -8.22
C GLY A 30 7.64 1.72 -7.73
N ILE A 31 7.11 2.42 -6.73
CA ILE A 31 5.74 2.19 -6.25
C ILE A 31 4.72 2.49 -7.36
N ILE A 32 4.87 3.63 -8.03
CA ILE A 32 3.96 4.01 -9.13
C ILE A 32 3.94 2.93 -10.20
N ARG A 33 5.11 2.47 -10.61
CA ARG A 33 5.23 1.44 -11.65
C ARG A 33 4.65 0.10 -11.22
N ASP A 34 4.89 -0.29 -9.96
CA ASP A 34 4.37 -1.56 -9.44
C ASP A 34 2.84 -1.55 -9.39
N VAL A 35 2.24 -0.46 -8.89
CA VAL A 35 0.79 -0.34 -8.82
C VAL A 35 0.18 -0.38 -10.22
N GLU A 36 0.77 0.32 -11.17
CA GLU A 36 0.30 0.32 -12.54
C GLU A 36 0.36 -1.08 -13.15
N ALA A 37 1.47 -1.78 -12.94
CA ALA A 37 1.65 -3.14 -13.47
C ALA A 37 0.68 -4.13 -12.85
N ARG A 38 0.49 -4.09 -11.55
CA ARG A 38 -0.42 -5.02 -10.84
C ARG A 38 -1.88 -4.81 -11.20
N THR A 39 -2.24 -3.62 -11.62
CA THR A 39 -3.63 -3.28 -11.97
C THR A 39 -3.86 -3.20 -13.47
N ASP A 40 -2.89 -3.62 -14.28
CA ASP A 40 -2.95 -3.53 -15.74
C ASP A 40 -3.30 -2.12 -16.21
N GLY A 41 -2.70 -1.11 -15.53
CA GLY A 41 -2.91 0.29 -15.86
C GLY A 41 -4.20 0.90 -15.34
N ALA A 42 -5.03 0.13 -14.61
CA ALA A 42 -6.29 0.65 -14.09
C ALA A 42 -6.08 1.70 -13.01
N VAL A 43 -4.99 1.58 -12.25
CA VAL A 43 -4.63 2.54 -11.21
C VAL A 43 -3.30 3.19 -11.58
N ARG A 44 -3.34 4.49 -11.82
CA ARG A 44 -2.16 5.29 -12.13
C ARG A 44 -2.05 6.40 -11.10
N LEU A 45 -1.01 6.31 -10.27
CA LEU A 45 -0.79 7.30 -9.22
C LEU A 45 0.05 8.44 -9.77
N GLY A 46 -0.44 9.66 -9.62
CA GLY A 46 0.37 10.85 -9.88
C GLY A 46 1.39 11.05 -8.77
N THR A 47 2.45 11.75 -9.08
CA THR A 47 3.55 11.99 -8.14
C THR A 47 3.07 12.69 -6.87
N GLY A 48 2.28 13.76 -7.03
CA GLY A 48 1.75 14.50 -5.88
C GLY A 48 0.85 13.65 -5.01
N THR A 49 -0.05 12.89 -5.63
CA THR A 49 -0.96 12.00 -4.91
C THR A 49 -0.16 10.94 -4.13
N LEU A 50 0.86 10.36 -4.76
CA LEU A 50 1.70 9.36 -4.11
C LEU A 50 2.39 9.92 -2.87
N TYR A 51 3.08 11.05 -3.01
CA TYR A 51 3.87 11.58 -1.89
C TYR A 51 2.99 12.11 -0.76
N THR A 52 1.81 12.64 -1.08
CA THR A 52 0.83 13.01 -0.05
C THR A 52 0.38 11.77 0.73
N ALA A 53 0.08 10.69 0.02
CA ALA A 53 -0.34 9.44 0.65
C ALA A 53 0.79 8.83 1.49
N LEU A 54 2.03 8.84 0.97
CA LEU A 54 3.18 8.32 1.70
C LEU A 54 3.46 9.09 2.98
N ALA A 55 3.34 10.42 2.94
CA ALA A 55 3.52 11.24 4.13
C ALA A 55 2.51 10.87 5.22
N ARG A 56 1.26 10.63 4.82
CA ARG A 56 0.23 10.19 5.77
C ARG A 56 0.52 8.80 6.30
N LEU A 57 0.93 7.88 5.46
CA LEU A 57 1.27 6.51 5.87
C LEU A 57 2.47 6.51 6.81
N GLU A 58 3.46 7.37 6.57
CA GLU A 58 4.59 7.53 7.51
C GLU A 58 4.12 8.07 8.86
N ALA A 59 3.23 9.06 8.85
CA ALA A 59 2.69 9.63 10.09
C ALA A 59 1.93 8.59 10.90
N LEU A 60 1.30 7.62 10.24
CA LEU A 60 0.59 6.52 10.88
C LEU A 60 1.50 5.35 11.23
N ALA A 61 2.79 5.44 10.93
CA ALA A 61 3.79 4.39 11.14
C ALA A 61 3.52 3.10 10.37
N LEU A 62 2.82 3.21 9.24
CA LEU A 62 2.54 2.06 8.37
C LEU A 62 3.65 1.82 7.37
N VAL A 63 4.41 2.86 7.05
CA VAL A 63 5.63 2.77 6.26
C VAL A 63 6.72 3.56 6.96
N ASP A 64 7.97 3.21 6.71
CA ASP A 64 9.12 3.97 7.20
C ASP A 64 10.22 3.98 6.14
N GLU A 65 11.29 4.70 6.45
CA GLU A 65 12.48 4.74 5.61
C GLU A 65 13.42 3.63 6.08
N PRO A 66 13.85 2.72 5.18
CA PRO A 66 14.72 1.62 5.61
C PRO A 66 16.11 2.13 6.01
N ALA A 67 16.73 1.40 6.93
CA ALA A 67 18.09 1.70 7.38
C ALA A 67 19.12 1.48 6.27
N ARG A 68 18.84 0.55 5.33
CA ARG A 68 19.71 0.27 4.20
C ARG A 68 18.92 0.36 2.91
N ARG A 69 19.53 1.03 1.95
CA ARG A 69 18.99 1.13 0.60
C ARG A 69 19.54 -0.02 -0.24
N PRO A 70 18.75 -0.52 -1.22
CA PRO A 70 19.29 -1.52 -2.12
C PRO A 70 20.46 -0.93 -2.92
N ALA A 71 21.53 -1.71 -3.05
CA ALA A 71 22.64 -1.31 -3.89
C ALA A 71 22.30 -1.58 -5.34
N ALA A 72 22.23 -0.54 -6.16
CA ALA A 72 21.98 -0.65 -7.59
C ALA A 72 22.93 0.30 -8.31
N PRO A 73 23.50 -0.12 -9.46
CA PRO A 73 24.46 0.71 -10.18
C PRO A 73 23.93 2.07 -10.60
N ASP A 74 22.63 2.15 -10.85
CA ASP A 74 21.95 3.37 -11.26
C ASP A 74 21.13 3.99 -10.14
N ASP A 75 21.40 3.59 -8.89
CA ASP A 75 20.68 4.13 -7.74
C ASP A 75 21.04 5.60 -7.53
N ASP A 76 20.03 6.46 -7.48
CA ASP A 76 20.20 7.87 -7.16
C ASP A 76 20.19 8.00 -5.64
N GLU A 77 21.30 8.47 -5.06
CA GLU A 77 21.42 8.64 -3.61
C GLU A 77 20.35 9.58 -3.04
N ARG A 78 19.76 10.44 -3.85
CA ARG A 78 18.72 11.36 -3.43
C ARG A 78 17.34 10.70 -3.37
N ARG A 79 17.16 9.51 -3.95
CA ARG A 79 15.90 8.80 -3.90
C ARG A 79 15.62 8.32 -2.50
N LYS A 80 14.43 8.62 -2.01
CA LYS A 80 13.98 8.12 -0.73
C LYS A 80 13.28 6.79 -0.94
N TYR A 81 13.69 5.80 -0.17
CA TYR A 81 13.09 4.48 -0.18
C TYR A 81 12.10 4.34 0.95
N TYR A 82 11.09 3.51 0.75
CA TYR A 82 10.04 3.24 1.72
C TYR A 82 9.93 1.76 1.97
N ARG A 83 9.59 1.41 3.19
CA ARG A 83 9.45 0.03 3.62
C ARG A 83 8.14 -0.13 4.38
N LEU A 84 7.47 -1.27 4.18
CA LEU A 84 6.29 -1.63 4.94
C LEU A 84 6.73 -2.00 6.36
N THR A 85 6.11 -1.36 7.36
CA THR A 85 6.38 -1.70 8.77
C THR A 85 5.56 -2.94 9.16
N PRO A 86 5.89 -3.60 10.30
CA PRO A 86 5.03 -4.66 10.82
C PRO A 86 3.60 -4.19 11.06
N LEU A 87 3.41 -2.96 11.54
CA LEU A 87 2.08 -2.39 11.72
C LEU A 87 1.38 -2.21 10.36
N GLY A 88 2.12 -1.74 9.35
CA GLY A 88 1.60 -1.59 8.00
C GLY A 88 1.14 -2.91 7.43
N ARG A 89 1.91 -3.97 7.63
CA ARG A 89 1.56 -5.31 7.19
C ARG A 89 0.28 -5.80 7.89
N GLN A 90 0.17 -5.55 9.19
CA GLN A 90 -1.00 -5.92 9.95
C GLN A 90 -2.25 -5.19 9.45
N GLN A 91 -2.14 -3.90 9.18
CA GLN A 91 -3.25 -3.11 8.64
C GLN A 91 -3.67 -3.61 7.25
N LEU A 92 -2.70 -3.97 6.44
CA LEU A 92 -2.96 -4.51 5.10
C LEU A 92 -3.71 -5.83 5.18
N VAL A 93 -3.29 -6.73 6.07
CA VAL A 93 -3.96 -8.02 6.28
C VAL A 93 -5.39 -7.80 6.77
N THR A 94 -5.60 -6.88 7.71
CA THR A 94 -6.91 -6.55 8.22
C THR A 94 -7.82 -6.01 7.11
N ALA A 95 -7.30 -5.09 6.29
CA ALA A 95 -8.05 -4.53 5.18
C ALA A 95 -8.42 -5.60 4.15
N THR A 96 -7.48 -6.50 3.84
CA THR A 96 -7.71 -7.61 2.92
C THR A 96 -8.83 -8.51 3.44
N SER A 97 -8.81 -8.86 4.73
CA SER A 97 -9.84 -9.70 5.33
C SER A 97 -11.21 -9.04 5.27
N LYS A 98 -11.28 -7.74 5.50
CA LYS A 98 -12.54 -7.00 5.39
C LYS A 98 -13.06 -7.02 3.96
N TRP A 99 -12.19 -6.83 2.98
CA TRP A 99 -12.55 -6.88 1.57
C TRP A 99 -13.05 -8.27 1.18
N GLU A 100 -12.38 -9.32 1.63
CA GLU A 100 -12.80 -10.70 1.36
C GLU A 100 -14.20 -10.98 1.90
N ARG A 101 -14.49 -10.53 3.11
CA ARG A 101 -15.82 -10.70 3.70
C ARG A 101 -16.88 -9.91 2.92
N PHE A 102 -16.55 -8.69 2.53
CA PHE A 102 -17.44 -7.85 1.74
C PHE A 102 -17.73 -8.49 0.39
N VAL A 103 -16.68 -8.92 -0.32
CA VAL A 103 -16.83 -9.57 -1.62
C VAL A 103 -17.60 -10.88 -1.48
N GLY A 104 -17.33 -11.66 -0.43
CA GLY A 104 -18.08 -12.88 -0.17
C GLY A 104 -19.57 -12.64 0.05
N ALA A 105 -19.90 -11.61 0.84
CA ALA A 105 -21.31 -11.24 1.08
C ALA A 105 -21.99 -10.78 -0.21
N MET A 106 -21.30 -9.95 -1.00
CA MET A 106 -21.83 -9.48 -2.28
C MET A 106 -22.02 -10.62 -3.26
N SER A 107 -21.08 -11.54 -3.30
CA SER A 107 -21.18 -12.70 -4.18
C SER A 107 -22.39 -13.56 -3.85
N ARG A 108 -22.67 -13.76 -2.55
CA ARG A 108 -23.86 -14.52 -2.12
C ARG A 108 -25.15 -13.81 -2.49
N ILE A 109 -25.19 -12.48 -2.35
CA ILE A 109 -26.37 -11.68 -2.71
C ILE A 109 -26.62 -11.71 -4.20
N LEU A 110 -25.54 -11.65 -5.00
CA LEU A 110 -25.62 -11.57 -6.45
C LEU A 110 -25.59 -12.94 -7.13
N ALA A 111 -25.41 -14.03 -6.36
CA ALA A 111 -25.35 -15.36 -6.93
C ALA A 111 -26.68 -15.68 -7.63
N PRO A 112 -26.62 -16.25 -8.85
CA PRO A 112 -27.87 -16.64 -9.52
C PRO A 112 -28.56 -17.76 -8.75
N GLU A 113 -29.89 -17.69 -8.68
CA GLU A 113 -30.68 -18.76 -8.07
C GLU A 113 -30.59 -20.02 -8.94
N SER A 114 -30.28 -21.12 -8.30
CA SER A 114 -30.21 -22.41 -8.97
C SER A 114 -31.48 -23.20 -8.77
#